data_2eb942ae8ac40a56744d97373fad2f58
#
_entry.id   2eb942ae8ac40a56744d97373fad2f58
#
_cell.length_a   1.000
_cell.length_b   1.000
_cell.length_c   1.000
_cell.angle_alpha   90.00
_cell.angle_beta   90.00
_cell.angle_gamma   90.00
#
_symmetry.space_group_name_H-M   'P 1'
#
loop_
_entity.id
_entity.type
_entity.pdbx_description
1 polymer ?
#
loop_
_entity_poly.entity_id
_entity_poly.type
_entity_poly.pdbx_seq_one_letter_code
_entity_poly.pdbx_strand_id
1 'polypeptide(L)'
;MSDFLNLKGRIAVVTGGARGIGLAITRALIDHGVRVHVFDVAPGKGDDATPYLFHQADIADSASVAKAVAGLPPGVSLLVNNAGITRDRSAVNMSDDEWDSVLSVNLTGAFHMIRALAPAMRKAGYGRIVNITSINGIRGKFGQANYSASKAGLIGLTKTMARELGSKGITVNAVAPGMVMTEMALALPPGFVDKAKAEAVLPELATPGDVANTVLFLLSDAARMITGEVIRVDAGQYV
;
A
#
# COMPACT_ATOMS: atom_id res chain seq x y z
N MET A 1 28.46 10.16 -4.79
CA MET A 1 27.12 10.76 -5.00
C MET A 1 26.35 10.53 -3.72
N SER A 2 25.78 11.57 -3.11
CA SER A 2 24.89 11.39 -1.94
C SER A 2 23.71 10.54 -2.36
N ASP A 3 23.36 9.55 -1.56
CA ASP A 3 22.14 8.72 -1.76
C ASP A 3 20.93 9.69 -1.70
N PHE A 4 20.41 10.04 -2.88
CA PHE A 4 19.31 11.01 -3.03
C PHE A 4 18.06 10.59 -2.24
N LEU A 5 17.84 9.29 -2.07
CA LEU A 5 16.67 8.77 -1.38
C LEU A 5 16.89 8.67 0.14
N ASN A 6 18.12 8.49 0.60
CA ASN A 6 18.48 8.32 2.02
C ASN A 6 17.65 7.23 2.74
N LEU A 7 17.48 6.08 2.08
CA LEU A 7 16.72 4.94 2.59
C LEU A 7 17.59 3.87 3.28
N LYS A 8 18.87 3.83 2.97
CA LYS A 8 19.80 2.79 3.47
C LYS A 8 19.81 2.70 4.99
N GLY A 9 19.69 1.48 5.51
CA GLY A 9 19.70 1.19 6.95
C GLY A 9 18.37 1.44 7.66
N ARG A 10 17.34 1.95 6.98
CA ARG A 10 15.99 2.10 7.53
C ARG A 10 15.30 0.75 7.69
N ILE A 11 14.25 0.72 8.52
CA ILE A 11 13.42 -0.46 8.75
C ILE A 11 12.01 -0.16 8.27
N ALA A 12 11.49 -1.00 7.39
CA ALA A 12 10.16 -0.90 6.80
C ALA A 12 9.26 -2.06 7.20
N VAL A 13 7.97 -1.77 7.33
CA VAL A 13 6.89 -2.77 7.32
C VAL A 13 6.10 -2.60 6.04
N VAL A 14 5.89 -3.72 5.30
CA VAL A 14 5.06 -3.77 4.10
C VAL A 14 3.96 -4.80 4.33
N THR A 15 2.69 -4.36 4.34
CA THR A 15 1.57 -5.30 4.42
C THR A 15 1.23 -5.85 3.05
N GLY A 16 0.92 -7.16 2.96
CA GLY A 16 0.72 -7.82 1.66
C GLY A 16 1.96 -7.78 0.77
N GLY A 17 3.17 -7.78 1.38
CA GLY A 17 4.45 -7.62 0.70
C GLY A 17 5.00 -8.87 0.02
N ALA A 18 4.28 -10.00 0.09
CA ALA A 18 4.77 -11.29 -0.39
C ALA A 18 4.42 -11.58 -1.86
N ARG A 19 3.64 -10.70 -2.54
CA ARG A 19 3.21 -10.88 -3.93
C ARG A 19 2.84 -9.57 -4.62
N GLY A 20 2.74 -9.59 -5.96
CA GLY A 20 2.23 -8.50 -6.79
C GLY A 20 2.93 -7.17 -6.54
N ILE A 21 2.16 -6.09 -6.38
CA ILE A 21 2.66 -4.73 -6.09
C ILE A 21 3.47 -4.71 -4.80
N GLY A 22 2.98 -5.37 -3.74
CA GLY A 22 3.67 -5.42 -2.45
C GLY A 22 5.05 -6.05 -2.54
N LEU A 23 5.21 -7.12 -3.32
CA LEU A 23 6.52 -7.75 -3.55
C LEU A 23 7.47 -6.85 -4.34
N ALA A 24 6.97 -6.14 -5.35
CA ALA A 24 7.77 -5.18 -6.09
C ALA A 24 8.26 -4.04 -5.18
N ILE A 25 7.41 -3.54 -4.29
CA ILE A 25 7.79 -2.54 -3.27
C ILE A 25 8.82 -3.13 -2.30
N THR A 26 8.61 -4.37 -1.83
CA THR A 26 9.54 -5.07 -0.92
C THR A 26 10.93 -5.19 -1.54
N ARG A 27 11.01 -5.67 -2.80
CA ARG A 27 12.28 -5.80 -3.54
C ARG A 27 12.96 -4.44 -3.72
N ALA A 28 12.22 -3.46 -4.20
CA ALA A 28 12.76 -2.12 -4.42
C ALA A 28 13.31 -1.49 -3.12
N LEU A 29 12.67 -1.68 -1.98
CA LEU A 29 13.18 -1.24 -0.68
C LEU A 29 14.48 -1.96 -0.29
N ILE A 30 14.54 -3.28 -0.48
CA ILE A 30 15.73 -4.09 -0.20
C ILE A 30 16.91 -3.65 -1.06
N ASP A 31 16.69 -3.42 -2.35
CA ASP A 31 17.72 -2.95 -3.30
C ASP A 31 18.32 -1.59 -2.89
N HIS A 32 17.54 -0.78 -2.13
CA HIS A 32 18.00 0.48 -1.53
C HIS A 32 18.52 0.33 -0.09
N GLY A 33 18.82 -0.91 0.35
CA GLY A 33 19.43 -1.19 1.64
C GLY A 33 18.49 -1.03 2.84
N VAL A 34 17.17 -1.10 2.63
CA VAL A 34 16.16 -1.11 3.69
C VAL A 34 15.97 -2.53 4.23
N ARG A 35 15.90 -2.71 5.54
CA ARG A 35 15.46 -3.97 6.15
C ARG A 35 13.94 -4.04 6.11
N VAL A 36 13.39 -5.02 5.39
CA VAL A 36 11.95 -5.12 5.18
C VAL A 36 11.34 -6.26 5.98
N HIS A 37 10.31 -5.93 6.76
CA HIS A 37 9.42 -6.85 7.44
C HIS A 37 8.10 -6.91 6.65
N VAL A 38 7.74 -8.10 6.17
CA VAL A 38 6.50 -8.34 5.42
C VAL A 38 5.45 -8.91 6.36
N PHE A 39 4.31 -8.25 6.44
CA PHE A 39 3.11 -8.74 7.15
C PHE A 39 2.12 -9.27 6.13
N ASP A 40 1.84 -10.56 6.15
CA ASP A 40 0.87 -11.20 5.26
C ASP A 40 0.21 -12.38 6.00
N VAL A 41 -0.96 -12.82 5.55
CA VAL A 41 -1.67 -13.98 6.11
C VAL A 41 -1.00 -15.30 5.72
N ALA A 42 -0.26 -15.31 4.62
CA ALA A 42 0.50 -16.46 4.15
C ALA A 42 1.82 -16.02 3.49
N PRO A 43 2.88 -16.84 3.59
CA PRO A 43 4.11 -16.59 2.86
C PRO A 43 3.84 -16.58 1.36
N GLY A 44 4.61 -15.80 0.62
CA GLY A 44 4.56 -15.79 -0.84
C GLY A 44 4.93 -17.16 -1.40
N LYS A 45 4.46 -17.47 -2.61
CA LYS A 45 4.97 -18.63 -3.37
C LYS A 45 6.37 -18.27 -3.86
N GLY A 46 7.29 -18.40 -2.95
CA GLY A 46 8.65 -18.07 -2.88
C GLY A 46 9.46 -17.94 -4.16
N ASP A 47 9.98 -16.79 -4.41
CA ASP A 47 11.35 -16.67 -4.87
C ASP A 47 12.19 -16.55 -3.57
N ASP A 48 12.85 -17.64 -3.16
CA ASP A 48 13.71 -17.70 -1.97
C ASP A 48 14.87 -16.67 -2.02
N ALA A 49 15.01 -15.99 -3.16
CA ALA A 49 16.03 -14.97 -3.40
C ALA A 49 15.73 -13.59 -2.80
N THR A 50 14.50 -13.31 -2.33
CA THR A 50 14.18 -11.99 -1.77
C THR A 50 14.30 -12.02 -0.24
N PRO A 51 15.34 -11.41 0.36
CA PRO A 51 15.65 -11.55 1.79
C PRO A 51 14.80 -10.62 2.67
N TYR A 52 13.47 -10.79 2.69
CA TYR A 52 12.60 -10.10 3.65
C TYR A 52 12.31 -10.97 4.87
N LEU A 53 11.95 -10.33 5.97
CA LEU A 53 11.54 -11.00 7.21
C LEU A 53 10.01 -11.15 7.23
N PHE A 54 9.54 -12.39 7.12
CA PHE A 54 8.11 -12.69 7.09
C PHE A 54 7.51 -12.75 8.51
N HIS A 55 6.35 -12.12 8.67
CA HIS A 55 5.52 -12.20 9.87
C HIS A 55 4.10 -12.57 9.44
N GLN A 56 3.61 -13.71 9.90
CA GLN A 56 2.22 -14.07 9.68
C GLN A 56 1.32 -13.15 10.51
N ALA A 57 0.50 -12.35 9.83
CA ALA A 57 -0.42 -11.41 10.46
C ALA A 57 -1.65 -11.17 9.61
N ASP A 58 -2.81 -11.24 10.24
CA ASP A 58 -4.05 -10.71 9.67
C ASP A 58 -4.23 -9.28 10.14
N ILE A 59 -4.13 -8.32 9.22
CA ILE A 59 -4.25 -6.90 9.55
C ILE A 59 -5.68 -6.49 9.87
N ALA A 60 -6.69 -7.27 9.49
CA ALA A 60 -8.08 -7.03 9.89
C ALA A 60 -8.29 -7.28 11.39
N ASP A 61 -7.45 -8.11 12.02
CA ASP A 61 -7.47 -8.38 13.46
C ASP A 61 -6.43 -7.53 14.20
N SER A 62 -6.91 -6.65 15.08
CA SER A 62 -6.05 -5.75 15.85
C SER A 62 -5.13 -6.49 16.84
N ALA A 63 -5.55 -7.64 17.37
CA ALA A 63 -4.72 -8.46 18.27
C ALA A 63 -3.58 -9.15 17.49
N SER A 64 -3.86 -9.65 16.27
CA SER A 64 -2.86 -10.17 15.36
C SER A 64 -1.81 -9.12 15.01
N VAL A 65 -2.24 -7.89 14.67
CA VAL A 65 -1.34 -6.75 14.42
C VAL A 65 -0.49 -6.44 15.65
N ALA A 66 -1.07 -6.33 16.82
CA ALA A 66 -0.34 -6.03 18.06
C ALA A 66 0.73 -7.09 18.34
N LYS A 67 0.41 -8.37 18.18
CA LYS A 67 1.35 -9.49 18.34
C LYS A 67 2.51 -9.41 17.35
N ALA A 68 2.21 -9.17 16.08
CA ALA A 68 3.24 -9.09 15.04
C ALA A 68 4.16 -7.85 15.23
N VAL A 69 3.59 -6.70 15.62
CA VAL A 69 4.37 -5.47 15.89
C VAL A 69 5.26 -5.62 17.12
N ALA A 70 4.82 -6.34 18.15
CA ALA A 70 5.64 -6.63 19.34
C ALA A 70 6.90 -7.45 19.01
N GLY A 71 6.90 -8.22 17.92
CA GLY A 71 8.06 -8.98 17.44
C GLY A 71 9.03 -8.18 16.56
N LEU A 72 8.75 -6.90 16.28
CA LEU A 72 9.61 -6.07 15.45
C LEU A 72 10.78 -5.49 16.24
N PRO A 73 11.95 -5.29 15.61
CA PRO A 73 13.04 -4.54 16.21
C PRO A 73 12.63 -3.07 16.42
N PRO A 74 13.29 -2.38 17.36
CA PRO A 74 13.11 -0.93 17.49
C PRO A 74 13.58 -0.19 16.24
N GLY A 75 13.01 1.00 15.98
CA GLY A 75 13.43 1.86 14.86
C GLY A 75 12.70 1.64 13.56
N VAL A 76 11.57 0.93 13.55
CA VAL A 76 10.66 0.92 12.38
C VAL A 76 10.23 2.35 12.07
N SER A 77 10.57 2.81 10.87
CA SER A 77 10.35 4.20 10.45
C SER A 77 9.60 4.33 9.12
N LEU A 78 9.41 3.24 8.39
CA LEU A 78 8.70 3.20 7.12
C LEU A 78 7.53 2.22 7.21
N LEU A 79 6.34 2.64 6.75
CA LEU A 79 5.16 1.78 6.67
C LEU A 79 4.53 1.89 5.28
N VAL A 80 4.29 0.73 4.64
CA VAL A 80 3.49 0.63 3.42
C VAL A 80 2.26 -0.21 3.70
N ASN A 81 1.10 0.42 3.72
CA ASN A 81 -0.20 -0.25 3.77
C ASN A 81 -0.61 -0.63 2.35
N ASN A 82 -0.21 -1.83 1.93
CA ASN A 82 -0.49 -2.35 0.59
C ASN A 82 -1.49 -3.51 0.59
N ALA A 83 -1.62 -4.27 1.67
CA ALA A 83 -2.56 -5.39 1.73
C ALA A 83 -3.98 -4.93 1.37
N GLY A 84 -4.64 -5.72 0.55
CA GLY A 84 -6.00 -5.44 0.11
C GLY A 84 -6.61 -6.62 -0.65
N ILE A 85 -7.92 -6.69 -0.59
CA ILE A 85 -8.74 -7.69 -1.28
C ILE A 85 -9.85 -7.01 -2.08
N THR A 86 -10.40 -7.74 -3.04
CA THR A 86 -11.64 -7.38 -3.74
C THR A 86 -12.69 -8.49 -3.57
N ARG A 87 -13.96 -8.10 -3.57
CA ARG A 87 -15.13 -8.96 -3.65
C ARG A 87 -16.13 -8.26 -4.55
N ASP A 88 -15.88 -8.38 -5.86
CA ASP A 88 -16.61 -7.62 -6.89
C ASP A 88 -18.01 -8.19 -7.09
N ARG A 89 -19.02 -7.36 -6.87
CA ARG A 89 -20.44 -7.67 -7.08
C ARG A 89 -21.25 -6.39 -7.22
N SER A 90 -22.33 -6.38 -8.01
CA SER A 90 -23.23 -5.23 -8.04
C SER A 90 -23.80 -4.94 -6.65
N ALA A 91 -23.95 -3.67 -6.28
CA ALA A 91 -24.32 -3.27 -4.93
C ALA A 91 -25.63 -3.91 -4.44
N VAL A 92 -26.61 -4.10 -5.33
CA VAL A 92 -27.91 -4.71 -4.99
C VAL A 92 -27.84 -6.23 -4.71
N ASN A 93 -26.74 -6.89 -5.09
CA ASN A 93 -26.51 -8.33 -4.88
C ASN A 93 -25.32 -8.60 -3.96
N MET A 94 -24.65 -7.56 -3.45
CA MET A 94 -23.50 -7.68 -2.55
C MET A 94 -23.98 -8.12 -1.17
N SER A 95 -23.35 -9.14 -0.61
CA SER A 95 -23.63 -9.56 0.77
C SER A 95 -22.89 -8.67 1.78
N ASP A 96 -23.39 -8.66 3.03
CA ASP A 96 -22.71 -7.97 4.13
C ASP A 96 -21.30 -8.53 4.35
N ASP A 97 -21.09 -9.84 4.25
CA ASP A 97 -19.76 -10.45 4.36
C ASP A 97 -18.80 -9.98 3.26
N GLU A 98 -19.29 -9.82 2.01
CA GLU A 98 -18.47 -9.26 0.91
C GLU A 98 -18.12 -7.79 1.14
N TRP A 99 -19.02 -7.04 1.74
CA TRP A 99 -18.79 -5.66 2.14
C TRP A 99 -17.81 -5.56 3.31
N ASP A 100 -18.11 -6.21 4.42
CA ASP A 100 -17.37 -6.11 5.66
C ASP A 100 -15.94 -6.63 5.54
N SER A 101 -15.74 -7.75 4.85
CA SER A 101 -14.39 -8.31 4.63
C SER A 101 -13.47 -7.34 3.88
N VAL A 102 -13.99 -6.64 2.86
CA VAL A 102 -13.21 -5.68 2.09
C VAL A 102 -12.88 -4.43 2.92
N LEU A 103 -13.84 -3.89 3.66
CA LEU A 103 -13.59 -2.75 4.54
C LEU A 103 -12.61 -3.10 5.66
N SER A 104 -12.79 -4.27 6.28
CA SER A 104 -11.92 -4.74 7.37
C SER A 104 -10.46 -4.86 6.96
N VAL A 105 -10.18 -5.44 5.79
CA VAL A 105 -8.80 -5.57 5.31
C VAL A 105 -8.27 -4.23 4.77
N ASN A 106 -8.99 -3.60 3.82
CA ASN A 106 -8.44 -2.49 3.03
C ASN A 106 -8.37 -1.18 3.80
N LEU A 107 -9.26 -0.94 4.75
CA LEU A 107 -9.38 0.32 5.49
C LEU A 107 -9.03 0.14 6.97
N THR A 108 -9.76 -0.73 7.66
CA THR A 108 -9.56 -0.95 9.10
C THR A 108 -8.16 -1.51 9.38
N GLY A 109 -7.66 -2.43 8.54
CA GLY A 109 -6.31 -2.98 8.65
C GLY A 109 -5.22 -1.91 8.53
N ALA A 110 -5.34 -0.98 7.58
CA ALA A 110 -4.41 0.14 7.46
C ALA A 110 -4.45 1.04 8.70
N PHE A 111 -5.62 1.30 9.26
CA PHE A 111 -5.77 2.02 10.54
C PHE A 111 -5.09 1.27 11.69
N HIS A 112 -5.26 -0.05 11.80
CA HIS A 112 -4.60 -0.86 12.83
C HIS A 112 -3.08 -0.74 12.74
N MET A 113 -2.51 -0.82 11.54
CA MET A 113 -1.07 -0.70 11.31
C MET A 113 -0.54 0.68 11.68
N ILE A 114 -1.22 1.75 11.26
CA ILE A 114 -0.83 3.13 11.61
C ILE A 114 -0.90 3.31 13.14
N ARG A 115 -2.00 2.90 13.78
CA ARG A 115 -2.19 3.01 15.24
C ARG A 115 -1.10 2.27 16.01
N ALA A 116 -0.65 1.12 15.53
CA ALA A 116 0.36 0.31 16.20
C ALA A 116 1.79 0.87 16.04
N LEU A 117 2.13 1.45 14.87
CA LEU A 117 3.50 1.90 14.57
C LEU A 117 3.74 3.40 14.82
N ALA A 118 2.71 4.24 14.68
CA ALA A 118 2.84 5.69 14.83
C ALA A 118 3.38 6.13 16.21
N PRO A 119 3.07 5.49 17.36
CA PRO A 119 3.64 5.89 18.64
C PRO A 119 5.17 5.85 18.67
N ALA A 120 5.80 4.83 18.12
CA ALA A 120 7.26 4.72 18.03
C ALA A 120 7.85 5.76 17.07
N MET A 121 7.23 5.99 15.91
CA MET A 121 7.62 7.03 14.94
C MET A 121 7.52 8.44 15.56
N ARG A 122 6.44 8.71 16.31
CA ARG A 122 6.27 10.00 17.04
C ARG A 122 7.37 10.22 18.07
N LYS A 123 7.75 9.19 18.82
CA LYS A 123 8.85 9.26 19.80
C LYS A 123 10.19 9.52 19.11
N ALA A 124 10.40 8.93 17.93
CA ALA A 124 11.63 9.12 17.15
C ALA A 124 11.67 10.48 16.40
N GLY A 125 10.54 11.18 16.27
CA GLY A 125 10.45 12.44 15.49
C GLY A 125 10.60 12.20 13.98
N TYR A 126 10.40 10.97 13.49
CA TYR A 126 10.55 10.59 12.09
C TYR A 126 9.65 9.42 11.72
N GLY A 127 9.02 9.50 10.58
CA GLY A 127 8.26 8.41 9.98
C GLY A 127 7.82 8.73 8.56
N ARG A 128 7.66 7.70 7.73
CA ARG A 128 7.10 7.79 6.39
C ARG A 128 6.06 6.69 6.21
N ILE A 129 4.83 7.09 5.88
CA ILE A 129 3.71 6.17 5.71
C ILE A 129 3.15 6.36 4.31
N VAL A 130 3.02 5.26 3.56
CA VAL A 130 2.40 5.25 2.24
C VAL A 130 1.26 4.24 2.23
N ASN A 131 0.07 4.70 1.84
CA ASN A 131 -1.13 3.89 1.70
C ASN A 131 -1.37 3.59 0.21
N ILE A 132 -1.51 2.33 -0.17
CA ILE A 132 -1.86 1.94 -1.54
C ILE A 132 -3.39 1.97 -1.69
N THR A 133 -3.87 3.01 -2.35
CA THR A 133 -5.27 3.22 -2.68
C THR A 133 -5.62 2.66 -4.07
N SER A 134 -6.41 3.33 -4.85
CA SER A 134 -6.73 3.01 -6.25
C SER A 134 -7.40 4.21 -6.91
N ILE A 135 -7.27 4.36 -8.23
CA ILE A 135 -8.10 5.31 -8.97
C ILE A 135 -9.60 5.00 -8.80
N ASN A 136 -9.97 3.74 -8.54
CA ASN A 136 -11.37 3.37 -8.29
C ASN A 136 -11.89 3.88 -6.93
N GLY A 137 -11.02 4.25 -6.00
CA GLY A 137 -11.39 5.00 -4.80
C GLY A 137 -11.65 6.49 -5.07
N ILE A 138 -11.23 6.99 -6.24
CA ILE A 138 -11.44 8.38 -6.67
C ILE A 138 -12.64 8.47 -7.61
N ARG A 139 -12.67 7.62 -8.66
CA ARG A 139 -13.68 7.68 -9.73
C ARG A 139 -14.88 6.76 -9.53
N GLY A 140 -14.78 5.78 -8.62
CA GLY A 140 -15.73 4.67 -8.52
C GLY A 140 -15.55 3.65 -9.64
N LYS A 141 -16.15 2.46 -9.48
CA LYS A 141 -16.22 1.42 -10.51
C LYS A 141 -17.44 0.54 -10.30
N PHE A 142 -18.15 0.22 -11.37
CA PHE A 142 -19.27 -0.71 -11.32
C PHE A 142 -18.83 -2.06 -10.71
N GLY A 143 -19.65 -2.60 -9.81
CA GLY A 143 -19.38 -3.85 -9.12
C GLY A 143 -18.37 -3.78 -7.95
N GLN A 144 -17.84 -2.60 -7.64
CA GLN A 144 -16.83 -2.38 -6.61
C GLN A 144 -17.28 -1.41 -5.51
N ALA A 145 -18.52 -1.47 -5.07
CA ALA A 145 -19.04 -0.56 -4.03
C ALA A 145 -18.18 -0.64 -2.75
N ASN A 146 -17.91 -1.86 -2.25
CA ASN A 146 -17.06 -2.12 -1.10
C ASN A 146 -15.60 -1.67 -1.31
N TYR A 147 -15.00 -2.07 -2.43
CA TYR A 147 -13.62 -1.74 -2.74
C TYR A 147 -13.42 -0.22 -2.93
N SER A 148 -14.27 0.42 -3.74
CA SER A 148 -14.20 1.86 -3.98
C SER A 148 -14.40 2.65 -2.69
N ALA A 149 -15.38 2.27 -1.84
CA ALA A 149 -15.61 2.88 -0.54
C ALA A 149 -14.38 2.72 0.38
N SER A 150 -13.80 1.51 0.45
CA SER A 150 -12.61 1.27 1.28
C SER A 150 -11.40 2.10 0.82
N LYS A 151 -11.17 2.21 -0.49
CA LYS A 151 -10.04 2.98 -1.05
C LYS A 151 -10.26 4.49 -0.96
N ALA A 152 -11.51 4.96 -1.07
CA ALA A 152 -11.88 6.35 -0.78
C ALA A 152 -11.72 6.69 0.70
N GLY A 153 -12.14 5.80 1.59
CA GLY A 153 -11.92 5.93 3.04
C GLY A 153 -10.43 6.00 3.40
N LEU A 154 -9.60 5.22 2.71
CA LEU A 154 -8.15 5.23 2.90
C LEU A 154 -7.51 6.56 2.45
N ILE A 155 -8.07 7.24 1.45
CA ILE A 155 -7.68 8.61 1.08
C ILE A 155 -8.01 9.59 2.22
N GLY A 156 -9.21 9.50 2.79
CA GLY A 156 -9.60 10.29 3.95
C GLY A 156 -8.69 10.05 5.17
N LEU A 157 -8.40 8.78 5.47
CA LEU A 157 -7.47 8.38 6.54
C LEU A 157 -6.07 8.95 6.30
N THR A 158 -5.55 8.90 5.07
CA THR A 158 -4.26 9.48 4.70
C THR A 158 -4.17 10.96 5.06
N LYS A 159 -5.16 11.74 4.67
CA LYS A 159 -5.22 13.19 4.92
C LYS A 159 -5.33 13.51 6.42
N THR A 160 -6.12 12.74 7.15
CA THR A 160 -6.28 12.90 8.60
C THR A 160 -4.98 12.59 9.33
N MET A 161 -4.36 11.45 9.02
CA MET A 161 -3.10 11.05 9.65
C MET A 161 -1.93 12.00 9.30
N ALA A 162 -1.92 12.58 8.09
CA ALA A 162 -0.96 13.62 7.75
C ALA A 162 -1.07 14.85 8.67
N ARG A 163 -2.30 15.26 9.03
CA ARG A 163 -2.55 16.36 9.98
C ARG A 163 -2.16 16.00 11.41
N GLU A 164 -2.52 14.81 11.87
CA GLU A 164 -2.28 14.37 13.25
C GLU A 164 -0.79 14.10 13.54
N LEU A 165 -0.06 13.59 12.55
CA LEU A 165 1.31 13.11 12.73
C LEU A 165 2.37 14.09 12.20
N GLY A 166 1.99 15.04 11.35
CA GLY A 166 2.92 15.97 10.68
C GLY A 166 3.77 16.79 11.64
N SER A 167 3.21 17.29 12.74
CA SER A 167 3.95 18.02 13.78
C SER A 167 5.05 17.20 14.47
N LYS A 168 5.10 15.89 14.22
CA LYS A 168 6.09 14.95 14.74
C LYS A 168 7.09 14.48 13.66
N GLY A 169 7.19 15.19 12.54
CA GLY A 169 8.12 14.85 11.45
C GLY A 169 7.72 13.62 10.64
N ILE A 170 6.45 13.21 10.70
CA ILE A 170 5.93 12.04 9.98
C ILE A 170 5.13 12.51 8.77
N THR A 171 5.45 11.99 7.58
CA THR A 171 4.63 12.20 6.39
C THR A 171 3.71 11.00 6.15
N VAL A 172 2.49 11.26 5.69
CA VAL A 172 1.52 10.25 5.32
C VAL A 172 0.94 10.59 3.95
N ASN A 173 1.20 9.73 2.96
CA ASN A 173 0.75 9.92 1.58
C ASN A 173 0.06 8.66 1.06
N ALA A 174 -0.58 8.79 -0.08
CA ALA A 174 -1.22 7.68 -0.78
C ALA A 174 -0.70 7.58 -2.22
N VAL A 175 -0.63 6.36 -2.72
CA VAL A 175 -0.48 6.05 -4.14
C VAL A 175 -1.78 5.44 -4.62
N ALA A 176 -2.30 5.92 -5.74
CA ALA A 176 -3.53 5.45 -6.36
C ALA A 176 -3.23 4.82 -7.73
N PRO A 177 -2.92 3.50 -7.78
CA PRO A 177 -2.70 2.83 -9.05
C PRO A 177 -3.97 2.73 -9.88
N GLY A 178 -3.78 2.74 -11.21
CA GLY A 178 -4.76 2.25 -12.18
C GLY A 178 -4.71 0.73 -12.32
N MET A 179 -4.94 0.23 -13.53
CA MET A 179 -4.67 -1.17 -13.87
C MET A 179 -3.14 -1.37 -13.88
N VAL A 180 -2.66 -2.25 -13.02
CA VAL A 180 -1.24 -2.61 -12.92
C VAL A 180 -1.04 -4.02 -13.44
N MET A 181 -0.07 -4.22 -14.32
CA MET A 181 0.24 -5.49 -14.98
C MET A 181 0.91 -6.48 -14.00
N THR A 182 0.12 -7.00 -13.09
CA THR A 182 0.48 -8.07 -12.14
C THR A 182 0.11 -9.44 -12.71
N GLU A 183 0.61 -10.53 -12.12
CA GLU A 183 0.16 -11.89 -12.44
C GLU A 183 -1.38 -12.03 -12.36
N MET A 184 -1.99 -11.38 -11.38
CA MET A 184 -3.46 -11.35 -11.22
C MET A 184 -4.13 -10.64 -12.40
N ALA A 185 -3.58 -9.53 -12.89
CA ALA A 185 -4.13 -8.81 -14.04
C ALA A 185 -3.99 -9.63 -15.33
N LEU A 186 -2.88 -10.35 -15.49
CA LEU A 186 -2.64 -11.24 -16.64
C LEU A 186 -3.58 -12.46 -16.66
N ALA A 187 -4.09 -12.86 -15.50
CA ALA A 187 -5.05 -13.97 -15.36
C ALA A 187 -6.53 -13.53 -15.56
N LEU A 188 -6.79 -12.25 -15.80
CA LEU A 188 -8.15 -11.75 -16.07
C LEU A 188 -8.66 -12.26 -17.43
N PRO A 189 -9.99 -12.37 -17.60
CA PRO A 189 -10.57 -12.70 -18.88
C PRO A 189 -10.12 -11.74 -19.99
N PRO A 190 -10.04 -12.22 -21.26
CA PRO A 190 -9.75 -11.37 -22.42
C PRO A 190 -10.63 -10.11 -22.45
N GLY A 191 -10.07 -8.98 -22.87
CA GLY A 191 -10.76 -7.71 -22.97
C GLY A 191 -10.73 -6.80 -21.73
N PHE A 192 -10.42 -7.31 -20.53
CA PHE A 192 -10.26 -6.44 -19.35
C PHE A 192 -9.00 -5.57 -19.46
N VAL A 193 -7.91 -6.15 -19.89
CA VAL A 193 -6.64 -5.42 -20.11
C VAL A 193 -6.78 -4.46 -21.29
N ASP A 194 -7.44 -4.89 -22.37
CA ASP A 194 -7.66 -4.05 -23.57
C ASP A 194 -8.53 -2.84 -23.24
N LYS A 195 -9.57 -3.02 -22.43
CA LYS A 195 -10.39 -1.92 -21.94
C LYS A 195 -9.56 -0.92 -21.11
N ALA A 196 -8.71 -1.42 -20.23
CA ALA A 196 -7.85 -0.57 -19.43
C ALA A 196 -6.81 0.19 -20.28
N LYS A 197 -6.27 -0.46 -21.32
CA LYS A 197 -5.40 0.20 -22.31
C LYS A 197 -6.15 1.29 -23.10
N ALA A 198 -7.40 1.04 -23.46
CA ALA A 198 -8.22 2.02 -24.18
C ALA A 198 -8.58 3.26 -23.31
N GLU A 199 -8.62 3.09 -21.99
CA GLU A 199 -8.80 4.20 -21.04
C GLU A 199 -7.49 4.98 -20.77
N ALA A 200 -6.33 4.39 -21.02
CA ALA A 200 -5.04 5.01 -20.72
C ALA A 200 -4.64 6.05 -21.79
N VAL A 201 -3.99 7.13 -21.34
CA VAL A 201 -3.38 8.14 -22.22
C VAL A 201 -1.98 7.71 -22.70
N LEU A 202 -1.22 7.05 -21.81
CA LEU A 202 0.07 6.48 -22.19
C LEU A 202 -0.11 5.16 -22.94
N PRO A 203 0.83 4.78 -23.83
CA PRO A 203 0.69 3.57 -24.65
C PRO A 203 0.75 2.26 -23.87
N GLU A 204 1.28 2.31 -22.65
CA GLU A 204 1.47 1.15 -21.78
C GLU A 204 0.76 1.35 -20.43
N LEU A 205 0.29 0.26 -19.85
CA LEU A 205 -0.23 0.25 -18.49
C LEU A 205 0.91 0.18 -17.46
N ALA A 206 0.67 0.71 -16.27
CA ALA A 206 1.65 0.68 -15.20
C ALA A 206 2.05 -0.75 -14.82
N THR A 207 3.32 -0.93 -14.52
CA THR A 207 3.89 -2.15 -13.94
C THR A 207 3.94 -2.06 -12.41
N PRO A 208 4.13 -3.18 -11.69
CA PRO A 208 4.41 -3.13 -10.25
C PRO A 208 5.63 -2.28 -9.89
N GLY A 209 6.63 -2.22 -10.79
CA GLY A 209 7.83 -1.39 -10.63
C GLY A 209 7.53 0.11 -10.63
N ASP A 210 6.62 0.57 -11.47
CA ASP A 210 6.22 2.00 -11.53
C ASP A 210 5.58 2.44 -10.22
N VAL A 211 4.73 1.58 -9.65
CA VAL A 211 4.14 1.82 -8.32
C VAL A 211 5.22 1.81 -7.24
N ALA A 212 6.14 0.84 -7.27
CA ALA A 212 7.23 0.74 -6.31
C ALA A 212 8.15 1.97 -6.33
N ASN A 213 8.50 2.49 -7.50
CA ASN A 213 9.32 3.69 -7.65
C ASN A 213 8.65 4.93 -7.01
N THR A 214 7.35 5.08 -7.19
CA THR A 214 6.59 6.16 -6.56
C THR A 214 6.56 6.01 -5.04
N VAL A 215 6.40 4.79 -4.55
CA VAL A 215 6.43 4.48 -3.11
C VAL A 215 7.81 4.78 -2.52
N LEU A 216 8.91 4.35 -3.17
CA LEU A 216 10.28 4.67 -2.76
C LEU A 216 10.50 6.17 -2.62
N PHE A 217 10.08 6.95 -3.62
CA PHE A 217 10.18 8.40 -3.59
C PHE A 217 9.43 8.97 -2.37
N LEU A 218 8.18 8.57 -2.13
CA LEU A 218 7.38 9.08 -1.02
C LEU A 218 7.89 8.64 0.36
N LEU A 219 8.59 7.51 0.45
CA LEU A 219 9.23 7.04 1.68
C LEU A 219 10.58 7.71 1.93
N SER A 220 11.16 8.36 0.94
CA SER A 220 12.49 8.96 0.99
C SER A 220 12.49 10.37 1.59
N ASP A 221 13.68 10.86 1.94
CA ASP A 221 13.86 12.25 2.38
C ASP A 221 13.71 13.26 1.23
N ALA A 222 13.75 12.82 -0.04
CA ALA A 222 13.44 13.65 -1.20
C ALA A 222 11.99 14.16 -1.18
N ALA A 223 11.07 13.38 -0.60
CA ALA A 223 9.65 13.74 -0.45
C ALA A 223 9.30 14.32 0.94
N ARG A 224 10.29 14.78 1.74
CA ARG A 224 10.09 15.19 3.14
C ARG A 224 9.05 16.30 3.34
N MET A 225 8.73 17.09 2.32
CA MET A 225 7.75 18.17 2.35
C MET A 225 6.43 17.80 1.67
N ILE A 226 6.24 16.54 1.27
CA ILE A 226 5.01 16.02 0.68
C ILE A 226 4.27 15.21 1.75
N THR A 227 3.07 15.66 2.13
CA THR A 227 2.21 14.94 3.08
C THR A 227 0.73 15.24 2.82
N GLY A 228 -0.12 14.23 2.98
CA GLY A 228 -1.55 14.33 2.71
C GLY A 228 -1.93 14.18 1.24
N GLU A 229 -0.97 13.86 0.37
CA GLU A 229 -1.16 13.78 -1.08
C GLU A 229 -1.58 12.39 -1.55
N VAL A 230 -2.26 12.36 -2.71
CA VAL A 230 -2.66 11.15 -3.42
C VAL A 230 -2.06 11.20 -4.82
N ILE A 231 -0.98 10.44 -5.04
CA ILE A 231 -0.31 10.39 -6.33
C ILE A 231 -0.87 9.23 -7.15
N ARG A 232 -1.41 9.53 -8.33
CA ARG A 232 -1.89 8.52 -9.27
C ARG A 232 -0.73 7.93 -10.05
N VAL A 233 -0.77 6.60 -10.22
CA VAL A 233 0.14 5.82 -11.08
C VAL A 233 -0.75 4.96 -11.97
N ASP A 234 -1.33 5.58 -12.99
CA ASP A 234 -2.46 5.03 -13.73
C ASP A 234 -2.35 5.20 -15.25
N ALA A 235 -1.20 5.61 -15.77
CA ALA A 235 -1.01 5.87 -17.20
C ALA A 235 -2.05 6.85 -17.80
N GLY A 236 -2.66 7.71 -16.96
CA GLY A 236 -3.71 8.63 -17.39
C GLY A 236 -5.10 8.01 -17.57
N GLN A 237 -5.37 6.86 -16.94
CA GLN A 237 -6.71 6.23 -16.98
C GLN A 237 -7.81 7.10 -16.32
N TYR A 238 -7.40 8.07 -15.53
CA TYR A 238 -8.29 9.03 -14.90
C TYR A 238 -7.68 10.44 -14.97
N VAL A 239 -7.96 11.15 -16.03
CA VAL A 239 -7.58 12.56 -16.26
C VAL A 239 -8.82 13.41 -16.50
#